data_cfa88a0e70585729007b9837f067be70
#
_entry.id   cfa88a0e70585729007b9837f067be70
#
_cell.length_a   1.000
_cell.length_b   1.000
_cell.length_c   1.000
_cell.angle_alpha   90.00
_cell.angle_beta   90.00
_cell.angle_gamma   90.00
#
_symmetry.space_group_name_H-M   'P 1'
#
loop_
_entity.id
_entity.type
_entity.pdbx_description
1 polymer ?
#
loop_
_entity_poly.entity_id
_entity_poly.type
_entity_poly.pdbx_seq_one_letter_code
_entity_poly.pdbx_strand_id
1 'polypeptide(L)'
;MQIQKTNNVQFGAKYISPATIKVKAGKRWKDTQVSFIKFDTSKQRDISFLEGVESLWGGKNLSAGIVDEAYILGGKTNVYGVTTQTSDFDVVDARKVLGLISTDKIAKGESEVGVYRMGTTPKYAYAQNKRSREVKHIATAMYEAVKNLATKKAKAPVVIHNATPEDAKFLSKLGVDV
;
A
#
# COMPACT_ATOMS: atom_id res chain seq x y z
N MET A 1 -27.58 -12.69 -35.10
CA MET A 1 -26.30 -12.00 -34.75
C MET A 1 -26.22 -11.96 -33.25
N GLN A 2 -25.46 -12.90 -32.65
CA GLN A 2 -25.25 -12.93 -31.20
C GLN A 2 -24.13 -11.93 -30.87
N ILE A 3 -24.48 -10.88 -30.13
CA ILE A 3 -23.50 -9.98 -29.54
C ILE A 3 -22.80 -10.77 -28.44
N GLN A 4 -21.56 -11.20 -28.68
CA GLN A 4 -20.70 -11.70 -27.62
C GLN A 4 -20.54 -10.57 -26.60
N LYS A 5 -21.07 -10.79 -25.39
CA LYS A 5 -20.69 -9.99 -24.23
C LYS A 5 -19.17 -10.15 -24.08
N THR A 6 -18.42 -9.15 -24.51
CA THR A 6 -17.04 -8.99 -24.09
C THR A 6 -17.05 -8.98 -22.57
N ASN A 7 -16.53 -10.03 -21.95
CA ASN A 7 -16.22 -10.01 -20.54
C ASN A 7 -15.23 -8.87 -20.33
N ASN A 8 -15.70 -7.73 -19.89
CA ASN A 8 -14.84 -6.67 -19.41
C ASN A 8 -14.04 -7.27 -18.26
N VAL A 9 -12.77 -7.55 -18.53
CA VAL A 9 -11.81 -7.97 -17.52
C VAL A 9 -11.61 -6.75 -16.61
N GLN A 10 -12.36 -6.72 -15.52
CA GLN A 10 -12.26 -5.65 -14.53
C GLN A 10 -10.91 -5.76 -13.83
N PHE A 11 -10.07 -4.74 -14.00
CA PHE A 11 -8.89 -4.51 -13.19
C PHE A 11 -9.39 -3.82 -11.91
N GLY A 12 -9.33 -4.50 -10.77
CA GLY A 12 -9.93 -3.89 -9.61
C GLY A 12 -9.25 -4.23 -8.31
N ALA A 13 -8.90 -3.18 -7.58
CA ALA A 13 -8.59 -3.29 -6.18
C ALA A 13 -9.90 -3.27 -5.36
N LYS A 14 -9.88 -3.90 -4.22
CA LYS A 14 -10.99 -3.82 -3.25
C LYS A 14 -10.76 -2.65 -2.31
N TYR A 15 -11.71 -1.73 -2.24
CA TYR A 15 -11.73 -0.71 -1.19
C TYR A 15 -11.84 -1.35 0.20
N ILE A 16 -11.04 -0.90 1.14
CA ILE A 16 -11.00 -1.41 2.52
C ILE A 16 -11.49 -0.35 3.50
N SER A 17 -10.88 0.83 3.49
CA SER A 17 -11.18 1.91 4.43
C SER A 17 -10.62 3.24 3.94
N PRO A 18 -11.07 4.37 4.53
CA PRO A 18 -10.33 5.62 4.38
C PRO A 18 -8.99 5.53 5.12
N ALA A 19 -8.04 6.34 4.67
CA ALA A 19 -6.79 6.61 5.34
C ALA A 19 -6.51 8.12 5.27
N THR A 20 -5.63 8.64 6.13
CA THR A 20 -5.35 10.08 6.19
C THR A 20 -3.88 10.35 5.93
N ILE A 21 -3.62 11.24 4.99
CA ILE A 21 -2.30 11.78 4.66
C ILE A 21 -2.28 13.28 4.93
N LYS A 22 -1.10 13.89 4.83
CA LYS A 22 -0.98 15.35 4.86
C LYS A 22 -0.55 15.89 3.50
N VAL A 23 -1.32 16.82 2.98
CA VAL A 23 -1.06 17.51 1.71
C VAL A 23 -0.74 18.98 1.98
N LYS A 24 0.24 19.50 1.27
CA LYS A 24 0.66 20.90 1.38
C LYS A 24 -0.38 21.81 0.71
N ALA A 25 -0.91 22.75 1.48
CA ALA A 25 -1.83 23.78 1.02
C ALA A 25 -1.22 25.16 1.34
N GLY A 26 -0.51 25.74 0.37
CA GLY A 26 0.31 26.94 0.58
C GLY A 26 1.42 26.68 1.59
N LYS A 27 1.44 27.44 2.70
CA LYS A 27 2.43 27.28 3.79
C LYS A 27 2.03 26.26 4.86
N ARG A 28 0.82 25.68 4.80
CA ARG A 28 0.27 24.80 5.84
C ARG A 28 0.13 23.36 5.31
N TRP A 29 0.08 22.42 6.24
CA TRP A 29 -0.25 21.03 5.99
C TRP A 29 -1.70 20.78 6.37
N LYS A 30 -2.45 20.16 5.44
CA LYS A 30 -3.86 19.82 5.64
C LYS A 30 -4.03 18.30 5.64
N ASP A 31 -4.78 17.78 6.59
CA ASP A 31 -5.21 16.39 6.57
C ASP A 31 -6.14 16.16 5.39
N THR A 32 -5.83 15.13 4.62
CA THR A 32 -6.54 14.79 3.39
C THR A 32 -6.87 13.31 3.42
N GLN A 33 -8.14 12.99 3.23
CA GLN A 33 -8.61 11.62 3.16
C GLN A 33 -8.24 11.01 1.80
N VAL A 34 -7.76 9.77 1.86
CA VAL A 34 -7.40 8.93 0.72
C VAL A 34 -7.97 7.54 0.91
N SER A 35 -7.90 6.70 -0.09
CA SER A 35 -8.44 5.34 -0.03
C SER A 35 -7.35 4.31 0.25
N PHE A 36 -7.58 3.44 1.22
CA PHE A 36 -6.81 2.23 1.46
C PHE A 36 -7.48 1.08 0.74
N ILE A 37 -6.75 0.43 -0.16
CA ILE A 37 -7.24 -0.59 -1.09
C ILE A 37 -6.42 -1.88 -0.99
N LYS A 38 -7.02 -3.01 -1.35
CA LYS A 38 -6.36 -4.32 -1.41
C LYS A 38 -6.30 -4.81 -2.83
N PHE A 39 -5.14 -5.32 -3.25
CA PHE A 39 -4.93 -6.04 -4.51
C PHE A 39 -5.08 -7.55 -4.30
N ASP A 40 -5.60 -8.25 -5.29
CA ASP A 40 -5.71 -9.71 -5.30
C ASP A 40 -4.48 -10.34 -5.99
N THR A 41 -3.46 -10.63 -5.21
CA THR A 41 -2.19 -11.18 -5.71
C THR A 41 -2.29 -12.62 -6.23
N SER A 42 -3.45 -13.26 -6.13
CA SER A 42 -3.72 -14.52 -6.81
C SER A 42 -4.10 -14.32 -8.29
N LYS A 43 -4.36 -13.08 -8.70
CA LYS A 43 -4.75 -12.74 -10.07
C LYS A 43 -3.61 -12.09 -10.83
N GLN A 44 -3.25 -12.67 -11.97
CA GLN A 44 -2.17 -12.15 -12.81
C GLN A 44 -2.37 -10.69 -13.22
N ARG A 45 -3.61 -10.26 -13.42
CA ARG A 45 -3.93 -8.87 -13.78
C ARG A 45 -3.52 -7.87 -12.70
N ASP A 46 -3.72 -8.23 -11.41
CA ASP A 46 -3.37 -7.36 -10.29
C ASP A 46 -1.85 -7.35 -10.09
N ILE A 47 -1.18 -8.49 -10.32
CA ILE A 47 0.28 -8.55 -10.37
C ILE A 47 0.82 -7.64 -11.48
N SER A 48 0.30 -7.75 -12.71
CA SER A 48 0.73 -6.90 -13.83
C SER A 48 0.45 -5.41 -13.58
N PHE A 49 -0.63 -5.09 -12.87
CA PHE A 49 -0.89 -3.71 -12.43
C PHE A 49 0.18 -3.22 -11.45
N LEU A 50 0.53 -4.03 -10.46
CA LEU A 50 1.58 -3.72 -9.48
C LEU A 50 2.95 -3.56 -10.15
N GLU A 51 3.29 -4.41 -11.14
CA GLU A 51 4.49 -4.26 -11.98
C GLU A 51 4.49 -2.90 -12.71
N GLY A 52 3.32 -2.47 -13.20
CA GLY A 52 3.14 -1.15 -13.81
C GLY A 52 3.39 0.00 -12.83
N VAL A 53 2.91 -0.11 -11.60
CA VAL A 53 3.18 0.88 -10.52
C VAL A 53 4.68 0.94 -10.23
N GLU A 54 5.35 -0.20 -10.09
CA GLU A 54 6.80 -0.26 -9.85
C GLU A 54 7.61 0.36 -10.99
N SER A 55 7.20 0.09 -12.22
CA SER A 55 7.82 0.68 -13.40
C SER A 55 7.71 2.21 -13.38
N LEU A 56 6.55 2.75 -13.01
CA LEU A 56 6.35 4.19 -12.82
C LEU A 56 7.21 4.78 -11.69
N TRP A 57 7.54 3.99 -10.68
CA TRP A 57 8.40 4.39 -9.57
C TRP A 57 9.89 4.19 -9.85
N GLY A 58 10.25 3.73 -11.06
CA GLY A 58 11.62 3.62 -11.53
C GLY A 58 12.35 2.33 -11.11
N GLY A 59 11.63 1.32 -10.63
CA GLY A 59 12.13 -0.05 -10.41
C GLY A 59 13.26 -0.23 -9.39
N LYS A 60 13.65 0.83 -8.67
CA LYS A 60 14.83 0.83 -7.78
C LYS A 60 14.50 0.89 -6.29
N ASN A 61 13.23 0.91 -5.93
CA ASN A 61 12.80 1.06 -4.55
C ASN A 61 12.28 -0.25 -3.96
N LEU A 62 12.06 -0.25 -2.65
CA LEU A 62 11.44 -1.33 -1.86
C LEU A 62 10.16 -1.92 -2.49
N SER A 63 9.51 -1.18 -3.39
CA SER A 63 8.38 -1.66 -4.18
C SER A 63 8.73 -2.84 -5.09
N ALA A 64 9.94 -2.89 -5.69
CA ALA A 64 10.35 -4.01 -6.53
C ALA A 64 10.25 -5.36 -5.81
N GLY A 65 10.58 -5.39 -4.53
CA GLY A 65 10.41 -6.58 -3.73
C GLY A 65 8.97 -6.94 -3.38
N ILE A 66 8.02 -6.02 -3.43
CA ILE A 66 6.60 -6.30 -3.14
C ILE A 66 5.99 -7.17 -4.23
N VAL A 67 6.28 -6.89 -5.49
CA VAL A 67 5.76 -7.67 -6.62
C VAL A 67 6.44 -9.02 -6.71
N ASP A 68 7.76 -9.06 -6.58
CA ASP A 68 8.52 -10.30 -6.57
C ASP A 68 8.04 -11.24 -5.45
N GLU A 69 7.83 -10.69 -4.26
CA GLU A 69 7.33 -11.43 -3.11
C GLU A 69 5.90 -11.95 -3.34
N ALA A 70 5.02 -11.12 -3.89
CA ALA A 70 3.66 -11.51 -4.25
C ALA A 70 3.64 -12.61 -5.31
N TYR A 71 4.56 -12.56 -6.28
CA TYR A 71 4.70 -13.57 -7.31
C TYR A 71 5.24 -14.91 -6.76
N ILE A 72 6.30 -14.86 -5.94
CA ILE A 72 6.94 -16.03 -5.35
C ILE A 72 6.02 -16.74 -4.34
N LEU A 73 5.35 -15.96 -3.51
CA LEU A 73 4.52 -16.49 -2.41
C LEU A 73 3.10 -16.87 -2.85
N GLY A 74 2.72 -16.60 -4.09
CA GLY A 74 1.51 -17.14 -4.71
C GLY A 74 0.22 -16.87 -3.92
N GLY A 75 0.02 -15.65 -3.46
CA GLY A 75 -1.19 -15.27 -2.71
C GLY A 75 -1.16 -15.63 -1.21
N LYS A 76 -0.03 -16.05 -0.67
CA LYS A 76 0.17 -16.22 0.79
C LYS A 76 0.28 -14.88 1.51
N THR A 77 0.67 -13.83 0.81
CA THR A 77 0.72 -12.46 1.31
C THR A 77 -0.41 -11.62 0.75
N ASN A 78 -0.77 -10.57 1.46
CA ASN A 78 -1.65 -9.53 0.96
C ASN A 78 -0.83 -8.30 0.56
N VAL A 79 -1.22 -7.66 -0.54
CA VAL A 79 -0.70 -6.34 -0.91
C VAL A 79 -1.83 -5.34 -0.82
N TYR A 80 -1.56 -4.26 -0.11
CA TYR A 80 -2.44 -3.11 0.00
C TYR A 80 -1.77 -1.87 -0.57
N GLY A 81 -2.57 -0.88 -0.90
CA GLY A 81 -2.09 0.42 -1.34
C GLY A 81 -2.90 1.58 -0.80
N VAL A 82 -2.29 2.74 -0.81
CA VAL A 82 -2.95 4.01 -0.57
C VAL A 82 -3.02 4.78 -1.88
N THR A 83 -4.22 5.22 -2.25
CA THR A 83 -4.47 5.95 -3.51
C THR A 83 -5.31 7.21 -3.27
N THR A 84 -5.05 8.24 -4.07
CA THR A 84 -5.91 9.44 -4.12
C THR A 84 -7.22 9.20 -4.84
N GLN A 85 -7.39 8.05 -5.51
CA GLN A 85 -8.65 7.67 -6.13
C GLN A 85 -9.73 7.44 -5.06
N THR A 86 -10.92 7.98 -5.27
CA THR A 86 -12.03 7.94 -4.30
C THR A 86 -13.22 7.08 -4.74
N SER A 87 -13.23 6.66 -6.00
CA SER A 87 -14.27 5.81 -6.60
C SER A 87 -13.69 4.93 -7.71
N ASP A 88 -14.53 4.07 -8.30
CA ASP A 88 -14.19 3.25 -9.47
C ASP A 88 -12.94 2.38 -9.27
N PHE A 89 -12.87 1.73 -8.11
CA PHE A 89 -11.72 0.86 -7.76
C PHE A 89 -11.60 -0.38 -8.64
N ASP A 90 -12.58 -0.62 -9.50
CA ASP A 90 -12.49 -1.66 -10.54
C ASP A 90 -11.44 -1.33 -11.61
N VAL A 91 -11.11 -0.04 -11.75
CA VAL A 91 -10.04 0.46 -12.62
C VAL A 91 -9.20 1.46 -11.85
N VAL A 92 -8.13 1.00 -11.21
CA VAL A 92 -7.22 1.88 -10.46
C VAL A 92 -6.22 2.53 -11.41
N ASP A 93 -6.06 3.85 -11.30
CA ASP A 93 -5.00 4.58 -11.99
C ASP A 93 -3.68 4.44 -11.22
N ALA A 94 -2.70 3.78 -11.83
CA ALA A 94 -1.38 3.55 -11.25
C ALA A 94 -0.67 4.85 -10.81
N ARG A 95 -0.92 5.97 -11.50
CA ARG A 95 -0.35 7.29 -11.17
C ARG A 95 -0.91 7.89 -9.88
N LYS A 96 -2.06 7.40 -9.43
CA LYS A 96 -2.72 7.83 -8.20
C LYS A 96 -2.33 6.98 -6.99
N VAL A 97 -1.61 5.88 -7.19
CA VAL A 97 -1.09 5.06 -6.09
C VAL A 97 0.07 5.79 -5.43
N LEU A 98 -0.06 6.05 -4.14
CA LEU A 98 0.91 6.79 -3.34
C LEU A 98 1.89 5.89 -2.59
N GLY A 99 1.44 4.71 -2.21
CA GLY A 99 2.23 3.75 -1.45
C GLY A 99 1.68 2.33 -1.55
N LEU A 100 2.55 1.37 -1.32
CA LEU A 100 2.25 -0.07 -1.27
C LEU A 100 2.80 -0.67 0.02
N ILE A 101 2.11 -1.64 0.57
CA ILE A 101 2.50 -2.39 1.77
C ILE A 101 2.14 -3.86 1.60
N SER A 102 3.08 -4.77 1.90
CA SER A 102 2.85 -6.21 1.91
C SER A 102 2.77 -6.75 3.34
N THR A 103 1.83 -7.64 3.58
CA THR A 103 1.56 -8.22 4.89
C THR A 103 1.22 -9.70 4.77
N ASP A 104 1.23 -10.40 5.90
CA ASP A 104 0.53 -11.68 6.03
C ASP A 104 -0.96 -11.55 5.71
N LYS A 105 -1.62 -12.70 5.53
CA LYS A 105 -3.08 -12.71 5.48
C LYS A 105 -3.65 -12.26 6.82
N ILE A 106 -4.52 -11.26 6.77
CA ILE A 106 -5.20 -10.77 7.97
C ILE A 106 -6.50 -11.54 8.14
N ALA A 107 -6.46 -12.59 8.95
CA ALA A 107 -7.58 -13.50 9.20
C ALA A 107 -7.77 -13.72 10.70
N LYS A 108 -8.97 -14.21 11.08
CA LYS A 108 -9.27 -14.60 12.45
C LYS A 108 -8.39 -15.80 12.85
N GLY A 109 -7.80 -15.74 14.03
CA GLY A 109 -6.98 -16.81 14.59
C GLY A 109 -5.47 -16.62 14.37
N GLU A 110 -5.06 -15.61 13.62
CA GLU A 110 -3.64 -15.25 13.54
C GLU A 110 -3.17 -14.71 14.89
N SER A 111 -1.96 -15.13 15.31
CA SER A 111 -1.34 -14.65 16.55
C SER A 111 -0.69 -13.27 16.38
N GLU A 112 -0.25 -12.96 15.16
CA GLU A 112 0.32 -11.68 14.75
C GLU A 112 0.09 -11.45 13.26
N VAL A 113 0.25 -10.22 12.80
CA VAL A 113 0.21 -9.84 11.39
C VAL A 113 1.56 -9.23 11.01
N GLY A 114 2.34 -9.96 10.24
CA GLY A 114 3.63 -9.49 9.74
C GLY A 114 3.46 -8.44 8.63
N VAL A 115 4.26 -7.37 8.71
CA VAL A 115 4.51 -6.43 7.61
C VAL A 115 5.91 -6.69 7.09
N TYR A 116 6.04 -6.99 5.81
CA TYR A 116 7.32 -7.38 5.21
C TYR A 116 7.97 -6.25 4.44
N ARG A 117 7.19 -5.49 3.68
CA ARG A 117 7.67 -4.39 2.85
C ARG A 117 6.70 -3.24 2.84
N MET A 118 7.24 -2.04 2.78
CA MET A 118 6.45 -0.82 2.67
C MET A 118 7.22 0.20 1.82
N GLY A 119 6.59 0.68 0.77
CA GLY A 119 7.18 1.65 -0.14
C GLY A 119 6.24 2.79 -0.46
N THR A 120 6.79 3.97 -0.70
CA THR A 120 6.04 5.15 -1.15
C THR A 120 6.53 5.60 -2.51
N THR A 121 5.65 6.24 -3.28
CA THR A 121 6.06 6.81 -4.58
C THR A 121 7.29 7.71 -4.41
N PRO A 122 8.32 7.58 -5.26
CA PRO A 122 9.54 8.40 -5.17
C PRO A 122 9.28 9.89 -5.18
N LYS A 123 8.22 10.32 -5.86
CA LYS A 123 7.79 11.74 -5.92
C LYS A 123 7.61 12.35 -4.51
N TYR A 124 7.21 11.55 -3.53
CA TYR A 124 6.92 12.01 -2.18
C TYR A 124 7.79 11.33 -1.11
N ALA A 125 8.76 10.51 -1.51
CA ALA A 125 9.67 9.86 -0.59
C ALA A 125 10.52 10.88 0.17
N TYR A 126 10.61 10.72 1.49
CA TYR A 126 11.32 11.67 2.35
C TYR A 126 12.80 11.84 1.99
N ALA A 127 13.48 10.73 1.70
CA ALA A 127 14.91 10.75 1.40
C ALA A 127 15.25 11.57 0.15
N GLN A 128 14.35 11.55 -0.85
CA GLN A 128 14.58 12.22 -2.14
C GLN A 128 14.04 13.66 -2.19
N ASN A 129 13.00 13.96 -1.42
CA ASN A 129 12.23 15.21 -1.55
C ASN A 129 11.96 15.91 -0.22
N LYS A 130 12.91 15.87 0.72
CA LYS A 130 12.73 16.37 2.10
C LYS A 130 12.16 17.78 2.19
N ARG A 131 12.58 18.69 1.30
CA ARG A 131 12.18 20.11 1.33
C ARG A 131 11.03 20.44 0.37
N SER A 132 10.91 19.71 -0.72
CA SER A 132 9.99 20.04 -1.83
C SER A 132 8.74 19.19 -1.90
N ARG A 133 8.65 18.12 -1.11
CA ARG A 133 7.49 17.22 -1.17
C ARG A 133 6.20 17.92 -0.76
N GLU A 134 5.17 17.64 -1.53
CA GLU A 134 3.81 18.19 -1.31
C GLU A 134 2.91 17.27 -0.51
N VAL A 135 3.32 16.00 -0.33
CA VAL A 135 2.58 14.97 0.40
C VAL A 135 3.50 14.30 1.42
N LYS A 136 2.98 14.04 2.61
CA LYS A 136 3.68 13.30 3.67
C LYS A 136 2.72 12.39 4.44
N HIS A 137 3.29 11.53 5.31
CA HIS A 137 2.57 10.56 6.14
C HIS A 137 1.92 9.42 5.34
N ILE A 138 2.39 9.12 4.11
CA ILE A 138 1.86 8.02 3.30
C ILE A 138 2.15 6.68 4.00
N ALA A 139 3.39 6.44 4.42
CA ALA A 139 3.78 5.22 5.12
C ALA A 139 3.04 5.07 6.46
N THR A 140 2.89 6.15 7.22
CA THR A 140 2.08 6.17 8.45
C THR A 140 0.64 5.78 8.17
N ALA A 141 0.03 6.33 7.12
CA ALA A 141 -1.34 6.02 6.73
C ALA A 141 -1.53 4.54 6.38
N MET A 142 -0.58 3.95 5.66
CA MET A 142 -0.60 2.51 5.34
C MET A 142 -0.49 1.65 6.60
N TYR A 143 0.48 1.95 7.46
CA TYR A 143 0.69 1.20 8.68
C TYR A 143 -0.53 1.26 9.61
N GLU A 144 -1.07 2.44 9.87
CA GLU A 144 -2.26 2.62 10.70
C GLU A 144 -3.49 1.91 10.11
N ALA A 145 -3.67 1.92 8.79
CA ALA A 145 -4.74 1.19 8.13
C ALA A 145 -4.60 -0.33 8.30
N VAL A 146 -3.39 -0.87 8.15
CA VAL A 146 -3.10 -2.29 8.42
C VAL A 146 -3.33 -2.63 9.89
N LYS A 147 -2.86 -1.82 10.83
CA LYS A 147 -3.06 -1.99 12.27
C LYS A 147 -4.53 -2.03 12.64
N ASN A 148 -5.32 -1.10 12.11
CA ASN A 148 -6.76 -1.06 12.32
C ASN A 148 -7.46 -2.32 11.76
N LEU A 149 -7.03 -2.76 10.57
CA LEU A 149 -7.56 -3.96 9.94
C LEU A 149 -7.19 -5.22 10.73
N ALA A 150 -5.95 -5.34 11.19
CA ALA A 150 -5.47 -6.45 12.02
C ALA A 150 -6.23 -6.52 13.36
N THR A 151 -6.39 -5.40 14.04
CA THR A 151 -7.16 -5.31 15.27
C THR A 151 -8.62 -5.74 15.06
N LYS A 152 -9.23 -5.30 13.96
CA LYS A 152 -10.64 -5.55 13.67
C LYS A 152 -10.92 -7.00 13.26
N LYS A 153 -10.05 -7.60 12.44
CA LYS A 153 -10.27 -8.93 11.84
C LYS A 153 -9.58 -10.06 12.57
N ALA A 154 -8.30 -9.87 12.93
CA ALA A 154 -7.48 -10.89 13.55
C ALA A 154 -7.45 -10.77 15.08
N LYS A 155 -7.67 -9.58 15.63
CA LYS A 155 -7.41 -9.21 17.02
C LYS A 155 -5.93 -9.45 17.42
N ALA A 156 -5.04 -9.27 16.46
CA ALA A 156 -3.62 -9.57 16.55
C ALA A 156 -2.78 -8.28 16.43
N PRO A 157 -1.61 -8.23 17.10
CA PRO A 157 -0.66 -7.14 16.92
C PRO A 157 -0.04 -7.17 15.51
N VAL A 158 0.44 -6.02 15.07
CA VAL A 158 1.22 -5.91 13.83
C VAL A 158 2.70 -5.93 14.18
N VAL A 159 3.46 -6.78 13.49
CA VAL A 159 4.91 -6.94 13.63
C VAL A 159 5.58 -6.56 12.32
N ILE A 160 6.63 -5.76 12.38
CA ILE A 160 7.41 -5.38 11.19
C ILE A 160 8.62 -6.30 11.08
N HIS A 161 8.69 -7.04 9.98
CA HIS A 161 9.81 -7.91 9.66
C HIS A 161 10.86 -7.17 8.83
N ASN A 162 12.13 -7.59 8.99
CA ASN A 162 13.26 -7.06 8.21
C ASN A 162 13.47 -5.54 8.32
N ALA A 163 13.10 -4.94 9.46
CA ALA A 163 13.42 -3.55 9.73
C ALA A 163 14.94 -3.35 9.73
N THR A 164 15.40 -2.32 9.04
CA THR A 164 16.79 -1.92 9.06
C THR A 164 17.06 -0.86 10.15
N PRO A 165 18.31 -0.66 10.59
CA PRO A 165 18.64 0.43 11.52
C PRO A 165 18.23 1.81 10.99
N GLU A 166 18.19 1.98 9.67
CA GLU A 166 17.73 3.23 9.01
C GLU A 166 16.23 3.47 9.21
N ASP A 167 15.46 2.40 9.35
CA ASP A 167 14.01 2.47 9.59
C ASP A 167 13.68 2.80 11.06
N ALA A 168 14.60 2.60 11.99
CA ALA A 168 14.36 2.71 13.43
C ALA A 168 13.73 4.06 13.83
N LYS A 169 14.22 5.16 13.26
CA LYS A 169 13.65 6.49 13.52
C LYS A 169 12.22 6.66 13.02
N PHE A 170 11.90 6.02 11.92
CA PHE A 170 10.54 6.03 11.37
C PHE A 170 9.63 5.13 12.20
N LEU A 171 10.08 3.93 12.53
CA LEU A 171 9.32 2.95 13.31
C LEU A 171 9.03 3.44 14.73
N SER A 172 10.01 4.09 15.37
CA SER A 172 9.81 4.74 16.67
C SER A 172 8.68 5.79 16.64
N LYS A 173 8.55 6.54 15.55
CA LYS A 173 7.43 7.49 15.39
C LYS A 173 6.07 6.82 15.22
N LEU A 174 6.04 5.57 14.77
CA LEU A 174 4.85 4.75 14.70
C LEU A 174 4.52 4.04 16.02
N GLY A 175 5.38 4.19 17.05
CA GLY A 175 5.25 3.48 18.32
C GLY A 175 5.61 2.00 18.21
N VAL A 176 6.47 1.64 17.25
CA VAL A 176 6.99 0.29 17.06
C VAL A 176 8.39 0.25 17.66
N ASP A 177 8.60 -0.63 18.63
CA ASP A 177 9.92 -0.95 19.17
C ASP A 177 10.71 -1.78 18.14
N VAL A 178 11.97 -1.42 17.93
CA VAL A 178 12.90 -2.06 16.98
C VAL A 178 14.00 -2.75 17.75
#